data_7e29561f0267444b4fcd83d791708270
#
_entry.id   7e29561f0267444b4fcd83d791708270
#
_cell.length_a   1.000
_cell.length_b   1.000
_cell.length_c   1.000
_cell.angle_alpha   90.00
_cell.angle_beta   90.00
_cell.angle_gamma   90.00
#
_symmetry.space_group_name_H-M   'P 1'
#
loop_
_entity.id
_entity.type
_entity.pdbx_description
1 polymer ?
#
loop_
_entity_poly.entity_id
_entity_poly.type
_entity_poly.pdbx_seq_one_letter_code
_entity_poly.pdbx_strand_id
1 'polypeptide(L)'
;MEFDDHYRQAQRATYDCLLFDLDDTLYPLSSGIATECRKNIGDYMHEKLGIEESKIPELCDILYKNYGTTMAGLRAIGYNFDYDDYHSFVHGRLPYNKLKPDPVLRQLLLSLPIRKVVFTNGDEVHAAKVLKKLGLEDCFEGVICFETLNPPSSSCGTQTSSKIFDIVDHFSEPDTNGIELPKTPVLCKPSVEAMEHALRLANIDPQRTVFFDDSARNIRSGKRIGLHTVLVGTSHRVKGADHALESIHNIREALPELWEKAEKSGSIRHSGKVAMETSVTA
;
A
#
# COMPACT_ATOMS: atom_id res chain seq x y z
N MET A 1 13.53 -15.02 -37.42
CA MET A 1 13.80 -14.06 -36.33
C MET A 1 12.69 -13.02 -36.13
N GLU A 2 12.00 -12.55 -37.16
CA GLU A 2 10.88 -11.59 -37.02
C GLU A 2 9.58 -12.15 -36.39
N PHE A 3 9.33 -13.48 -36.55
CA PHE A 3 8.13 -14.11 -35.97
C PHE A 3 8.19 -14.25 -34.44
N ASP A 4 9.38 -14.36 -33.84
CA ASP A 4 9.56 -14.49 -32.39
C ASP A 4 9.34 -13.14 -31.65
N ASP A 5 9.65 -12.02 -32.32
CA ASP A 5 9.46 -10.68 -31.74
C ASP A 5 7.97 -10.27 -31.76
N HIS A 6 7.19 -10.65 -32.78
CA HIS A 6 5.75 -10.42 -32.80
C HIS A 6 5.01 -11.27 -31.76
N TYR A 7 5.44 -12.50 -31.48
CA TYR A 7 4.85 -13.34 -30.46
C TYR A 7 5.17 -12.81 -29.04
N ARG A 8 6.40 -12.30 -28.83
CA ARG A 8 6.78 -11.63 -27.55
C ARG A 8 6.08 -10.29 -27.36
N GLN A 9 5.79 -9.54 -28.42
CA GLN A 9 5.01 -8.31 -28.36
C GLN A 9 3.52 -8.54 -28.02
N ALA A 10 2.95 -9.68 -28.46
CA ALA A 10 1.55 -10.03 -28.16
C ALA A 10 1.31 -10.50 -26.72
N GLN A 11 2.35 -10.86 -25.99
CA GLN A 11 2.26 -11.34 -24.60
C GLN A 11 2.69 -10.32 -23.53
N ARG A 12 3.06 -9.09 -23.91
CA ARG A 12 3.39 -8.06 -22.91
C ARG A 12 2.11 -7.58 -22.25
N ALA A 13 1.97 -7.88 -20.96
CA ALA A 13 0.87 -7.42 -20.16
C ALA A 13 0.79 -5.89 -20.23
N THR A 14 -0.32 -5.37 -20.76
CA THR A 14 -0.56 -3.93 -20.75
C THR A 14 -1.23 -3.58 -19.44
N TYR A 15 -0.51 -2.88 -18.55
CA TYR A 15 -1.05 -2.42 -17.28
C TYR A 15 -1.90 -1.16 -17.47
N ASP A 16 -3.01 -1.08 -16.76
CA ASP A 16 -3.91 0.07 -16.75
C ASP A 16 -3.84 0.84 -15.42
N CYS A 17 -3.32 0.20 -14.37
CA CYS A 17 -3.17 0.81 -13.05
C CYS A 17 -1.85 0.42 -12.39
N LEU A 18 -1.30 1.37 -11.64
CA LEU A 18 -0.21 1.17 -10.70
C LEU A 18 -0.75 1.46 -9.31
N LEU A 19 -0.70 0.47 -8.44
CA LEU A 19 -1.19 0.55 -7.07
C LEU A 19 0.01 0.61 -6.12
N PHE A 20 0.11 1.67 -5.34
CA PHE A 20 1.25 1.90 -4.46
C PHE A 20 0.81 1.88 -3.00
N ASP A 21 1.48 1.07 -2.19
CA ASP A 21 1.51 1.34 -0.77
C ASP A 21 2.22 2.67 -0.48
N LEU A 22 2.02 3.22 0.71
CA LEU A 22 2.52 4.54 1.09
C LEU A 22 3.76 4.43 1.96
N ASP A 23 3.59 3.86 3.15
CA ASP A 23 4.59 3.86 4.22
C ASP A 23 5.69 2.85 3.92
N ASP A 24 6.95 3.29 4.07
CA ASP A 24 8.14 2.50 3.75
C ASP A 24 8.23 2.02 2.28
N THR A 25 7.28 2.46 1.43
CA THR A 25 7.22 2.21 -0.02
C THR A 25 7.54 3.46 -0.83
N LEU A 26 6.79 4.58 -0.65
CA LEU A 26 7.07 5.86 -1.33
C LEU A 26 8.19 6.65 -0.65
N TYR A 27 8.58 6.30 0.52
CA TYR A 27 9.75 6.78 1.25
C TYR A 27 10.39 5.62 2.03
N PRO A 28 11.69 5.66 2.31
CA PRO A 28 12.37 4.50 2.89
C PRO A 28 12.08 4.33 4.39
N LEU A 29 12.14 3.08 4.87
CA LEU A 29 12.08 2.72 6.29
C LEU A 29 13.09 3.49 7.15
N SER A 30 14.23 3.87 6.57
CA SER A 30 15.29 4.67 7.24
C SER A 30 14.85 6.09 7.62
N SER A 31 13.67 6.55 7.14
CA SER A 31 13.06 7.81 7.60
C SER A 31 12.76 7.80 9.11
N GLY A 32 12.57 6.62 9.69
CA GLY A 32 12.24 6.41 11.11
C GLY A 32 10.77 6.68 11.46
N ILE A 33 9.90 6.93 10.48
CA ILE A 33 8.45 7.13 10.71
C ILE A 33 7.82 5.86 11.29
N ALA A 34 8.12 4.68 10.71
CA ALA A 34 7.60 3.41 11.20
C ALA A 34 8.02 3.11 12.64
N THR A 35 9.24 3.48 13.04
CA THR A 35 9.71 3.31 14.42
C THR A 35 8.90 4.16 15.40
N GLU A 36 8.65 5.44 15.06
CA GLU A 36 7.83 6.32 15.89
C GLU A 36 6.36 5.89 15.90
N CYS A 37 5.84 5.40 14.77
CA CYS A 37 4.48 4.85 14.71
C CYS A 37 4.33 3.67 15.67
N ARG A 38 5.26 2.72 15.65
CA ARG A 38 5.26 1.56 16.56
C ARG A 38 5.33 1.98 18.03
N LYS A 39 6.14 2.99 18.35
CA LYS A 39 6.20 3.57 19.69
C LYS A 39 4.85 4.17 20.09
N ASN A 40 4.26 5.02 19.24
CA ASN A 40 2.98 5.65 19.53
C ASN A 40 1.83 4.63 19.69
N ILE A 41 1.88 3.52 18.97
CA ILE A 41 0.95 2.39 19.16
C ILE A 41 1.10 1.81 20.56
N GLY A 42 2.34 1.57 21.01
CA GLY A 42 2.62 1.09 22.37
C GLY A 42 2.14 2.06 23.44
N ASP A 43 2.42 3.36 23.26
CA ASP A 43 1.96 4.43 24.16
C ASP A 43 0.41 4.45 24.22
N TYR A 44 -0.28 4.31 23.08
CA TYR A 44 -1.75 4.21 23.05
C TYR A 44 -2.27 3.01 23.83
N MET A 45 -1.65 1.84 23.62
CA MET A 45 -2.03 0.61 24.32
C MET A 45 -1.87 0.75 25.85
N HIS A 46 -0.82 1.44 26.29
CA HIS A 46 -0.60 1.71 27.70
C HIS A 46 -1.54 2.78 28.24
N GLU A 47 -1.50 3.99 27.67
CA GLU A 47 -2.16 5.17 28.20
C GLU A 47 -3.69 5.14 28.05
N LYS A 48 -4.19 4.58 26.95
CA LYS A 48 -5.62 4.60 26.63
C LYS A 48 -6.35 3.28 26.90
N LEU A 49 -5.65 2.14 26.72
CA LEU A 49 -6.25 0.83 26.89
C LEU A 49 -5.86 0.17 28.22
N GLY A 50 -4.93 0.76 29.00
CA GLY A 50 -4.50 0.27 30.30
C GLY A 50 -3.72 -1.05 30.22
N ILE A 51 -3.09 -1.35 29.07
CA ILE A 51 -2.27 -2.56 28.91
C ILE A 51 -0.94 -2.36 29.60
N GLU A 52 -0.49 -3.38 30.31
CA GLU A 52 0.79 -3.38 31.01
C GLU A 52 1.95 -3.28 30.01
N GLU A 53 2.89 -2.35 30.24
CA GLU A 53 4.02 -2.07 29.34
C GLU A 53 4.83 -3.32 28.99
N SER A 54 5.05 -4.22 29.97
CA SER A 54 5.79 -5.45 29.80
C SER A 54 5.20 -6.40 28.74
N LYS A 55 3.89 -6.33 28.52
CA LYS A 55 3.13 -7.19 27.57
C LYS A 55 3.03 -6.60 26.16
N ILE A 56 3.25 -5.29 26.03
CA ILE A 56 3.00 -4.57 24.78
C ILE A 56 3.84 -5.07 23.60
N PRO A 57 5.17 -5.28 23.73
CA PRO A 57 5.98 -5.70 22.58
C PRO A 57 5.52 -7.04 22.00
N GLU A 58 5.27 -8.04 22.85
CA GLU A 58 4.81 -9.35 22.44
C GLU A 58 3.40 -9.29 21.83
N LEU A 59 2.49 -8.57 22.49
CA LEU A 59 1.12 -8.40 22.01
C LEU A 59 1.07 -7.69 20.66
N CYS A 60 1.86 -6.62 20.47
CA CYS A 60 1.97 -5.94 19.18
C CYS A 60 2.40 -6.90 18.07
N ASP A 61 3.43 -7.72 18.33
CA ASP A 61 3.95 -8.68 17.34
C ASP A 61 2.92 -9.75 16.99
N ILE A 62 2.23 -10.32 17.97
CA ILE A 62 1.20 -11.33 17.75
C ILE A 62 0.03 -10.73 16.96
N LEU A 63 -0.47 -9.56 17.37
CA LEU A 63 -1.60 -8.91 16.71
C LEU A 63 -1.26 -8.51 15.28
N TYR A 64 -0.10 -7.89 15.06
CA TYR A 64 0.35 -7.52 13.72
C TYR A 64 0.50 -8.74 12.81
N LYS A 65 1.08 -9.85 13.29
CA LYS A 65 1.26 -11.07 12.51
C LYS A 65 -0.06 -11.71 12.08
N ASN A 66 -1.06 -11.72 12.97
CA ASN A 66 -2.31 -12.44 12.72
C ASN A 66 -3.39 -11.60 12.03
N TYR A 67 -3.40 -10.27 12.23
CA TYR A 67 -4.49 -9.40 11.77
C TYR A 67 -4.07 -8.32 10.76
N GLY A 68 -2.78 -8.21 10.45
CA GLY A 68 -2.29 -7.23 9.49
C GLY A 68 -1.86 -5.91 10.13
N THR A 69 -2.62 -5.39 11.07
CA THR A 69 -2.26 -4.23 11.90
C THR A 69 -2.54 -4.52 13.37
N THR A 70 -1.80 -3.86 14.29
CA THR A 70 -2.06 -3.97 15.72
C THR A 70 -3.48 -3.51 16.08
N MET A 71 -3.96 -2.44 15.44
CA MET A 71 -5.31 -1.92 15.63
C MET A 71 -6.38 -2.96 15.28
N ALA A 72 -6.27 -3.61 14.13
CA ALA A 72 -7.21 -4.66 13.70
C ALA A 72 -7.21 -5.84 14.69
N GLY A 73 -6.04 -6.19 15.22
CA GLY A 73 -5.90 -7.23 16.24
C GLY A 73 -6.52 -6.83 17.58
N LEU A 74 -6.28 -5.61 18.07
CA LEU A 74 -6.90 -5.10 19.30
C LEU A 74 -8.42 -5.15 19.23
N ARG A 75 -9.00 -4.76 18.08
CA ARG A 75 -10.45 -4.86 17.84
C ARG A 75 -10.93 -6.32 17.84
N ALA A 76 -10.16 -7.21 17.23
CA ALA A 76 -10.50 -8.63 17.17
C ALA A 76 -10.56 -9.27 18.56
N ILE A 77 -9.59 -8.98 19.43
CA ILE A 77 -9.53 -9.57 20.78
C ILE A 77 -10.44 -8.89 21.80
N GLY A 78 -11.20 -7.85 21.38
CA GLY A 78 -12.31 -7.29 22.18
C GLY A 78 -12.05 -5.92 22.78
N TYR A 79 -10.90 -5.26 22.52
CA TYR A 79 -10.73 -3.87 22.91
C TYR A 79 -11.65 -2.96 22.10
N ASN A 80 -12.36 -2.08 22.81
CA ASN A 80 -13.24 -1.10 22.18
C ASN A 80 -12.66 0.30 22.33
N PHE A 81 -12.45 0.97 21.20
CA PHE A 81 -11.94 2.34 21.12
C PHE A 81 -12.40 3.00 19.83
N ASP A 82 -12.39 4.32 19.83
CA ASP A 82 -12.68 5.13 18.68
C ASP A 82 -11.51 5.12 17.69
N TYR A 83 -11.78 4.95 16.39
CA TYR A 83 -10.75 4.87 15.36
C TYR A 83 -10.08 6.22 15.12
N ASP A 84 -10.84 7.31 15.19
CA ASP A 84 -10.31 8.67 15.01
C ASP A 84 -9.41 9.07 16.18
N ASP A 85 -9.79 8.71 17.43
CA ASP A 85 -8.93 8.89 18.61
C ASP A 85 -7.62 8.09 18.47
N TYR A 86 -7.70 6.84 18.01
CA TYR A 86 -6.53 6.02 17.78
C TYR A 86 -5.60 6.63 16.72
N HIS A 87 -6.11 6.96 15.55
CA HIS A 87 -5.31 7.53 14.47
C HIS A 87 -4.74 8.90 14.84
N SER A 88 -5.52 9.75 15.48
CA SER A 88 -5.08 11.06 15.97
C SER A 88 -3.95 10.93 16.99
N PHE A 89 -4.01 9.93 17.88
CA PHE A 89 -2.96 9.68 18.84
C PHE A 89 -1.71 9.09 18.18
N VAL A 90 -1.87 8.07 17.35
CA VAL A 90 -0.75 7.32 16.75
C VAL A 90 -0.10 8.11 15.62
N HIS A 91 -0.87 8.53 14.61
CA HIS A 91 -0.36 9.24 13.45
C HIS A 91 -0.21 10.75 13.69
N GLY A 92 -1.06 11.34 14.53
CA GLY A 92 -0.99 12.77 14.85
C GLY A 92 0.32 13.20 15.51
N ARG A 93 1.02 12.30 16.19
CA ARG A 93 2.30 12.53 16.88
C ARG A 93 3.54 12.24 16.02
N LEU A 94 3.37 11.76 14.77
CA LEU A 94 4.49 11.38 13.91
C LEU A 94 5.36 12.58 13.52
N PRO A 95 6.68 12.41 13.46
CA PRO A 95 7.61 13.48 13.11
C PRO A 95 7.70 13.69 11.59
N TYR A 96 6.61 14.15 10.97
CA TYR A 96 6.52 14.37 9.51
C TYR A 96 7.57 15.35 8.96
N ASN A 97 8.24 16.13 9.81
CA ASN A 97 9.35 16.99 9.41
C ASN A 97 10.61 16.20 8.98
N LYS A 98 10.70 14.91 9.31
CA LYS A 98 11.73 14.00 8.80
C LYS A 98 11.55 13.70 7.31
N LEU A 99 10.31 13.73 6.80
CA LEU A 99 10.03 13.56 5.38
C LEU A 99 10.38 14.84 4.62
N LYS A 100 10.96 14.68 3.44
CA LYS A 100 11.37 15.78 2.57
C LYS A 100 10.79 15.58 1.18
N PRO A 101 10.52 16.67 0.44
CA PRO A 101 10.12 16.57 -0.95
C PRO A 101 11.08 15.71 -1.77
N ASP A 102 10.52 14.86 -2.60
CA ASP A 102 11.26 13.96 -3.50
C ASP A 102 10.99 14.32 -4.97
N PRO A 103 11.72 15.29 -5.53
CA PRO A 103 11.50 15.72 -6.89
C PRO A 103 11.86 14.64 -7.92
N VAL A 104 12.76 13.71 -7.58
CA VAL A 104 13.15 12.60 -8.47
C VAL A 104 12.00 11.61 -8.60
N LEU A 105 11.44 11.15 -7.48
CA LEU A 105 10.28 10.28 -7.49
C LEU A 105 9.07 10.97 -8.14
N ARG A 106 8.85 12.26 -7.84
CA ARG A 106 7.79 13.05 -8.46
C ARG A 106 7.90 13.04 -9.99
N GLN A 107 9.06 13.37 -10.55
CA GLN A 107 9.28 13.36 -12.00
C GLN A 107 9.06 11.96 -12.59
N LEU A 108 9.53 10.93 -11.92
CA LEU A 108 9.36 9.55 -12.31
C LEU A 108 7.86 9.19 -12.38
N LEU A 109 7.09 9.48 -11.33
CA LEU A 109 5.64 9.21 -11.29
C LEU A 109 4.87 10.00 -12.36
N LEU A 110 5.20 11.28 -12.57
CA LEU A 110 4.57 12.12 -13.60
C LEU A 110 4.90 11.66 -15.03
N SER A 111 6.04 11.03 -15.24
CA SER A 111 6.43 10.47 -16.55
C SER A 111 5.67 9.20 -16.92
N LEU A 112 5.01 8.54 -15.96
CA LEU A 112 4.23 7.32 -16.16
C LEU A 112 2.84 7.64 -16.72
N PRO A 113 2.50 7.17 -17.93
CA PRO A 113 1.21 7.45 -18.58
C PRO A 113 0.07 6.55 -18.09
N ILE A 114 0.28 5.84 -17.00
CA ILE A 114 -0.62 4.84 -16.43
C ILE A 114 -1.28 5.45 -15.19
N ARG A 115 -2.56 5.12 -14.94
CA ARG A 115 -3.31 5.46 -13.73
C ARG A 115 -2.52 5.05 -12.48
N LYS A 116 -2.43 5.92 -11.49
CA LYS A 116 -1.71 5.69 -10.21
C LYS A 116 -2.65 5.91 -9.04
N VAL A 117 -2.70 4.93 -8.14
CA VAL A 117 -3.55 4.96 -6.94
C VAL A 117 -2.71 4.56 -5.73
N VAL A 118 -2.88 5.24 -4.62
CA VAL A 118 -2.30 4.84 -3.33
C VAL A 118 -3.24 3.88 -2.62
N PHE A 119 -2.69 2.83 -2.01
CA PHE A 119 -3.43 1.88 -1.17
C PHE A 119 -2.68 1.63 0.15
N THR A 120 -3.09 2.31 1.20
CA THR A 120 -2.47 2.27 2.52
C THR A 120 -3.40 1.73 3.60
N ASN A 121 -2.82 1.15 4.67
CA ASN A 121 -3.53 0.84 5.91
C ASN A 121 -3.65 2.05 6.85
N GLY A 122 -2.96 3.15 6.54
CA GLY A 122 -3.07 4.40 7.29
C GLY A 122 -4.39 5.13 7.04
N ASP A 123 -4.70 6.08 7.91
CA ASP A 123 -5.86 6.96 7.79
C ASP A 123 -5.66 8.06 6.72
N GLU A 124 -6.74 8.68 6.29
CA GLU A 124 -6.76 9.72 5.26
C GLU A 124 -5.86 10.91 5.63
N VAL A 125 -5.91 11.35 6.89
CA VAL A 125 -5.12 12.50 7.38
C VAL A 125 -3.62 12.20 7.32
N HIS A 126 -3.21 10.99 7.71
CA HIS A 126 -1.83 10.52 7.60
C HIS A 126 -1.39 10.49 6.13
N ALA A 127 -2.17 9.85 5.26
CA ALA A 127 -1.85 9.75 3.85
C ALA A 127 -1.68 11.13 3.19
N ALA A 128 -2.60 12.05 3.44
CA ALA A 128 -2.53 13.42 2.92
C ALA A 128 -1.27 14.16 3.42
N LYS A 129 -0.91 14.03 4.71
CA LYS A 129 0.29 14.64 5.28
C LYS A 129 1.56 14.08 4.66
N VAL A 130 1.67 12.75 4.50
CA VAL A 130 2.83 12.10 3.88
C VAL A 130 2.99 12.56 2.45
N LEU A 131 1.95 12.45 1.62
CA LEU A 131 2.01 12.87 0.21
C LEU A 131 2.41 14.33 0.07
N LYS A 132 1.86 15.22 0.90
CA LYS A 132 2.23 16.64 0.92
C LYS A 132 3.69 16.86 1.31
N LYS A 133 4.21 16.13 2.30
CA LYS A 133 5.61 16.25 2.72
C LYS A 133 6.59 15.76 1.66
N LEU A 134 6.19 14.75 0.89
CA LEU A 134 6.97 14.23 -0.24
C LEU A 134 6.80 15.08 -1.52
N GLY A 135 5.81 15.99 -1.57
CA GLY A 135 5.45 16.77 -2.77
C GLY A 135 4.84 15.90 -3.87
N LEU A 136 4.06 14.90 -3.50
CA LEU A 136 3.47 13.88 -4.39
C LEU A 136 1.93 13.93 -4.45
N GLU A 137 1.28 14.93 -3.86
CA GLU A 137 -0.17 15.01 -3.71
C GLU A 137 -0.95 15.00 -5.04
N ASP A 138 -0.35 15.47 -6.10
CA ASP A 138 -0.95 15.53 -7.46
C ASP A 138 -0.44 14.43 -8.40
N CYS A 139 0.37 13.48 -7.89
CA CYS A 139 0.88 12.35 -8.67
C CYS A 139 -0.10 11.18 -8.78
N PHE A 140 -1.12 11.14 -7.93
CA PHE A 140 -2.06 10.03 -7.80
C PHE A 140 -3.50 10.47 -8.10
N GLU A 141 -4.26 9.60 -8.75
CA GLU A 141 -5.68 9.83 -9.04
C GLU A 141 -6.55 9.72 -7.80
N GLY A 142 -6.15 8.88 -6.83
CA GLY A 142 -6.89 8.66 -5.59
C GLY A 142 -6.07 7.92 -4.54
N VAL A 143 -6.63 7.89 -3.35
CA VAL A 143 -6.07 7.20 -2.18
C VAL A 143 -7.14 6.27 -1.61
N ILE A 144 -6.81 4.99 -1.49
CA ILE A 144 -7.57 4.00 -0.72
C ILE A 144 -6.89 3.91 0.63
N CYS A 145 -7.55 4.40 1.67
CA CYS A 145 -7.05 4.48 3.04
C CYS A 145 -7.95 3.70 4.00
N PHE A 146 -7.69 3.82 5.28
CA PHE A 146 -8.47 3.14 6.31
C PHE A 146 -9.97 3.46 6.21
N GLU A 147 -10.37 4.70 6.11
CA GLU A 147 -11.77 5.14 6.06
C GLU A 147 -12.48 4.68 4.78
N THR A 148 -11.74 4.50 3.69
CA THR A 148 -12.28 3.96 2.43
C THR A 148 -12.81 2.54 2.61
N LEU A 149 -12.09 1.73 3.39
CA LEU A 149 -12.45 0.33 3.65
C LEU A 149 -13.35 0.16 4.88
N ASN A 150 -13.27 1.08 5.84
CA ASN A 150 -13.96 1.03 7.12
C ASN A 150 -14.78 2.32 7.33
N PRO A 151 -15.76 2.61 6.45
CA PRO A 151 -16.55 3.83 6.58
C PRO A 151 -17.34 3.82 7.90
N PRO A 152 -17.59 5.00 8.51
CA PRO A 152 -18.40 5.10 9.71
C PRO A 152 -19.76 4.44 9.45
N SER A 153 -20.05 3.32 10.11
CA SER A 153 -21.35 2.67 9.99
C SER A 153 -22.37 3.45 10.81
N SER A 154 -23.51 3.75 10.19
CA SER A 154 -24.67 4.39 10.85
C SER A 154 -25.32 3.52 11.95
N SER A 155 -24.78 2.34 12.17
CA SER A 155 -25.19 1.40 13.22
C SER A 155 -23.95 0.76 13.85
N CYS A 156 -23.34 1.43 14.81
CA CYS A 156 -22.48 0.81 15.78
C CYS A 156 -23.32 -0.16 16.62
N GLY A 157 -23.53 -1.35 16.10
CA GLY A 157 -23.96 -2.48 16.92
C GLY A 157 -22.82 -2.74 17.91
N THR A 158 -22.98 -2.24 19.12
CA THR A 158 -22.14 -2.56 20.28
C THR A 158 -22.19 -4.08 20.50
N GLN A 159 -21.31 -4.82 19.82
CA GLN A 159 -20.90 -6.12 20.32
C GLN A 159 -19.97 -5.85 21.51
N THR A 160 -20.57 -5.59 22.66
CA THR A 160 -19.89 -5.67 23.94
C THR A 160 -19.63 -7.15 24.23
N SER A 161 -18.56 -7.69 23.69
CA SER A 161 -17.94 -8.86 24.26
C SER A 161 -17.37 -8.36 25.61
N SER A 162 -17.97 -8.79 26.70
CA SER A 162 -17.59 -8.39 28.06
C SER A 162 -16.26 -9.00 28.54
N LYS A 163 -15.52 -9.69 27.65
CA LYS A 163 -14.28 -10.38 28.01
C LYS A 163 -13.28 -10.23 26.87
N ILE A 164 -12.10 -9.69 27.21
CA ILE A 164 -10.96 -9.62 26.30
C ILE A 164 -10.39 -11.03 26.11
N PHE A 165 -10.16 -11.42 24.86
CA PHE A 165 -9.54 -12.69 24.51
C PHE A 165 -8.03 -12.62 24.78
N ASP A 166 -7.50 -13.52 25.62
CA ASP A 166 -6.08 -13.60 25.88
C ASP A 166 -5.37 -14.36 24.77
N ILE A 167 -4.88 -13.59 23.79
CA ILE A 167 -4.18 -14.12 22.62
C ILE A 167 -2.75 -14.58 22.93
N VAL A 168 -2.13 -14.02 23.98
CA VAL A 168 -0.76 -14.39 24.39
C VAL A 168 -0.79 -15.78 25.02
N ASP A 169 -1.70 -16.01 25.96
CA ASP A 169 -1.91 -17.33 26.57
C ASP A 169 -2.28 -18.37 25.51
N HIS A 170 -3.13 -17.99 24.55
CA HIS A 170 -3.53 -18.87 23.44
C HIS A 170 -2.33 -19.40 22.64
N PHE A 171 -1.30 -18.59 22.40
CA PHE A 171 -0.09 -19.03 21.69
C PHE A 171 0.99 -19.63 22.59
N SER A 172 0.86 -19.50 23.90
CA SER A 172 1.80 -20.06 24.87
C SER A 172 1.49 -21.50 25.25
N GLU A 173 0.23 -21.94 25.08
CA GLU A 173 -0.18 -23.31 25.39
C GLU A 173 -0.04 -24.26 24.19
N PRO A 174 0.63 -25.43 24.35
CA PRO A 174 0.89 -26.35 23.23
C PRO A 174 -0.36 -27.04 22.66
N ASP A 175 -1.50 -26.99 23.32
CA ASP A 175 -2.70 -27.80 23.01
C ASP A 175 -3.89 -26.98 22.45
N THR A 176 -3.64 -25.79 21.91
CA THR A 176 -4.68 -24.93 21.31
C THR A 176 -5.09 -25.33 19.88
N ASN A 177 -4.75 -26.54 19.45
CA ASN A 177 -5.19 -27.10 18.17
C ASN A 177 -6.71 -27.21 18.12
N GLY A 178 -7.39 -26.16 17.69
CA GLY A 178 -8.83 -26.14 17.45
C GLY A 178 -9.58 -24.87 17.87
N ILE A 179 -8.97 -23.94 18.59
CA ILE A 179 -9.60 -22.65 18.91
C ILE A 179 -9.32 -21.68 17.75
N GLU A 180 -10.38 -21.34 17.01
CA GLU A 180 -10.31 -20.34 15.93
C GLU A 180 -10.11 -18.95 16.56
N LEU A 181 -9.11 -18.17 16.03
CA LEU A 181 -8.87 -16.81 16.49
C LEU A 181 -10.08 -15.91 16.23
N PRO A 182 -10.39 -14.97 17.15
CA PRO A 182 -11.47 -14.02 16.94
C PRO A 182 -11.30 -13.25 15.62
N LYS A 183 -12.40 -13.02 14.92
CA LYS A 183 -12.38 -12.24 13.65
C LYS A 183 -12.28 -10.74 13.94
N THR A 184 -11.48 -10.04 13.16
CA THR A 184 -11.43 -8.58 13.22
C THR A 184 -12.59 -7.97 12.44
N PRO A 185 -13.22 -6.90 12.95
CA PRO A 185 -14.16 -6.09 12.17
C PRO A 185 -13.46 -5.13 11.19
N VAL A 186 -12.13 -5.03 11.26
CA VAL A 186 -11.34 -4.06 10.48
C VAL A 186 -10.84 -4.68 9.19
N LEU A 187 -11.18 -4.07 8.06
CA LEU A 187 -10.65 -4.42 6.75
C LEU A 187 -9.31 -3.70 6.52
N CYS A 188 -8.23 -4.47 6.36
CA CYS A 188 -6.88 -3.94 6.08
C CYS A 188 -6.02 -4.97 5.35
N LYS A 189 -4.95 -4.54 4.67
CA LYS A 189 -3.91 -5.42 4.16
C LYS A 189 -3.27 -6.17 5.34
N PRO A 190 -2.91 -7.45 5.20
CA PRO A 190 -2.86 -8.32 4.03
C PRO A 190 -4.13 -9.16 3.79
N SER A 191 -5.28 -8.83 4.37
CA SER A 191 -6.52 -9.57 4.13
C SER A 191 -6.87 -9.57 2.64
N VAL A 192 -7.08 -10.76 2.07
CA VAL A 192 -7.51 -10.93 0.68
C VAL A 192 -8.85 -10.24 0.46
N GLU A 193 -9.79 -10.39 1.39
CA GLU A 193 -11.10 -9.75 1.34
C GLU A 193 -10.98 -8.22 1.30
N ALA A 194 -10.12 -7.62 2.15
CA ALA A 194 -9.87 -6.19 2.15
C ALA A 194 -9.27 -5.70 0.83
N MET A 195 -8.32 -6.45 0.26
CA MET A 195 -7.69 -6.10 -1.01
C MET A 195 -8.68 -6.20 -2.17
N GLU A 196 -9.46 -7.28 -2.26
CA GLU A 196 -10.51 -7.41 -3.28
C GLU A 196 -11.58 -6.33 -3.15
N HIS A 197 -11.94 -5.95 -1.92
CA HIS A 197 -12.88 -4.85 -1.68
C HIS A 197 -12.30 -3.51 -2.16
N ALA A 198 -11.04 -3.23 -1.85
CA ALA A 198 -10.33 -2.04 -2.32
C ALA A 198 -10.32 -1.93 -3.86
N LEU A 199 -9.97 -3.03 -4.54
CA LEU A 199 -9.94 -3.08 -6.01
C LEU A 199 -11.32 -2.85 -6.63
N ARG A 200 -12.38 -3.45 -6.05
CA ARG A 200 -13.76 -3.21 -6.50
C ARG A 200 -14.18 -1.75 -6.34
N LEU A 201 -13.93 -1.13 -5.17
CA LEU A 201 -14.27 0.28 -4.92
C LEU A 201 -13.59 1.23 -5.91
N ALA A 202 -12.34 0.96 -6.25
CA ALA A 202 -11.55 1.79 -7.17
C ALA A 202 -11.72 1.39 -8.64
N ASN A 203 -12.55 0.38 -8.96
CA ASN A 203 -12.72 -0.17 -10.31
C ASN A 203 -11.37 -0.54 -10.96
N ILE A 204 -10.60 -1.37 -10.25
CA ILE A 204 -9.25 -1.81 -10.65
C ILE A 204 -9.29 -3.29 -11.02
N ASP A 205 -8.79 -3.62 -12.22
CA ASP A 205 -8.58 -4.99 -12.67
C ASP A 205 -7.24 -5.52 -12.12
N PRO A 206 -7.23 -6.54 -11.24
CA PRO A 206 -6.01 -7.06 -10.66
C PRO A 206 -5.04 -7.60 -11.70
N GLN A 207 -5.50 -8.22 -12.78
CA GLN A 207 -4.63 -8.81 -13.80
C GLN A 207 -3.92 -7.76 -14.67
N ARG A 208 -4.39 -6.52 -14.64
CA ARG A 208 -3.85 -5.37 -15.37
C ARG A 208 -3.24 -4.32 -14.45
N THR A 209 -2.89 -4.71 -13.22
CA THR A 209 -2.38 -3.81 -12.19
C THR A 209 -1.07 -4.31 -11.62
N VAL A 210 -0.11 -3.37 -11.48
CA VAL A 210 1.14 -3.60 -10.74
C VAL A 210 0.97 -3.04 -9.34
N PHE A 211 1.27 -3.85 -8.34
CA PHE A 211 1.19 -3.51 -6.92
C PHE A 211 2.58 -3.42 -6.29
N PHE A 212 2.90 -2.25 -5.75
CA PHE A 212 4.16 -1.93 -5.08
C PHE A 212 3.91 -1.84 -3.57
N ASP A 213 4.62 -2.62 -2.78
CA ASP A 213 4.45 -2.67 -1.32
C ASP A 213 5.74 -3.20 -0.67
N ASP A 214 6.10 -2.73 0.53
CA ASP A 214 7.29 -3.18 1.27
C ASP A 214 7.05 -4.48 2.04
N SER A 215 5.78 -4.81 2.29
CA SER A 215 5.40 -5.99 3.08
C SER A 215 5.30 -7.26 2.24
N ALA A 216 6.17 -8.22 2.50
CA ALA A 216 6.09 -9.55 1.88
C ALA A 216 4.75 -10.27 2.09
N ARG A 217 3.99 -9.92 3.13
CA ARG A 217 2.64 -10.46 3.38
C ARG A 217 1.61 -9.85 2.43
N ASN A 218 1.65 -8.53 2.26
CA ASN A 218 0.79 -7.81 1.33
C ASN A 218 1.05 -8.27 -0.11
N ILE A 219 2.32 -8.40 -0.48
CA ILE A 219 2.76 -8.93 -1.78
C ILE A 219 2.20 -10.33 -2.05
N ARG A 220 2.28 -11.24 -1.07
CA ARG A 220 1.71 -12.59 -1.22
C ARG A 220 0.19 -12.58 -1.41
N SER A 221 -0.50 -11.73 -0.68
CA SER A 221 -1.96 -11.59 -0.81
C SER A 221 -2.34 -10.95 -2.14
N GLY A 222 -1.62 -9.91 -2.59
CA GLY A 222 -1.78 -9.30 -3.91
C GLY A 222 -1.59 -10.31 -5.05
N LYS A 223 -0.56 -11.15 -4.94
CA LYS A 223 -0.32 -12.21 -5.92
C LYS A 223 -1.46 -13.23 -5.99
N ARG A 224 -2.06 -13.58 -4.85
CA ARG A 224 -3.18 -14.54 -4.79
C ARG A 224 -4.43 -14.04 -5.51
N ILE A 225 -4.64 -12.73 -5.56
CA ILE A 225 -5.78 -12.11 -6.24
C ILE A 225 -5.48 -11.69 -7.68
N GLY A 226 -4.29 -12.00 -8.18
CA GLY A 226 -3.93 -11.81 -9.60
C GLY A 226 -3.15 -10.53 -9.89
N LEU A 227 -2.75 -9.74 -8.88
CA LEU A 227 -1.90 -8.57 -9.08
C LEU A 227 -0.49 -8.98 -9.56
N HIS A 228 0.10 -8.16 -10.40
CA HIS A 228 1.53 -8.19 -10.65
C HIS A 228 2.24 -7.46 -9.50
N THR A 229 3.18 -8.12 -8.84
CA THR A 229 3.64 -7.69 -7.52
C THR A 229 5.11 -7.31 -7.51
N VAL A 230 5.40 -6.18 -6.86
CA VAL A 230 6.75 -5.61 -6.74
C VAL A 230 7.04 -5.34 -5.26
N LEU A 231 7.96 -6.10 -4.69
CA LEU A 231 8.43 -5.86 -3.32
C LEU A 231 9.42 -4.69 -3.32
N VAL A 232 9.17 -3.69 -2.48
CA VAL A 232 10.02 -2.50 -2.35
C VAL A 232 10.84 -2.55 -1.06
N GLY A 233 12.03 -1.95 -1.05
CA GLY A 233 12.91 -1.88 0.11
C GLY A 233 13.96 -3.00 0.19
N THR A 234 14.02 -3.88 -0.80
CA THR A 234 15.02 -4.97 -0.88
C THR A 234 15.28 -5.38 -2.32
N SER A 235 16.51 -5.82 -2.62
CA SER A 235 16.85 -6.44 -3.90
C SER A 235 16.54 -7.94 -3.95
N HIS A 236 16.17 -8.56 -2.82
CA HIS A 236 15.92 -9.99 -2.73
C HIS A 236 14.46 -10.33 -2.99
N ARG A 237 14.19 -11.12 -4.02
CA ARG A 237 12.84 -11.61 -4.30
C ARG A 237 12.39 -12.62 -3.25
N VAL A 238 11.15 -12.46 -2.81
CA VAL A 238 10.46 -13.41 -1.93
C VAL A 238 9.37 -14.15 -2.70
N LYS A 239 8.90 -15.27 -2.17
CA LYS A 239 7.77 -16.00 -2.76
C LYS A 239 6.55 -15.09 -2.87
N GLY A 240 6.02 -14.96 -4.07
CA GLY A 240 4.86 -14.10 -4.37
C GLY A 240 5.23 -12.74 -4.95
N ALA A 241 6.50 -12.36 -5.01
CA ALA A 241 6.96 -11.16 -5.70
C ALA A 241 7.42 -11.48 -7.13
N ASP A 242 6.87 -10.79 -8.11
CA ASP A 242 7.34 -10.86 -9.49
C ASP A 242 8.66 -10.10 -9.66
N HIS A 243 8.79 -8.95 -8.98
CA HIS A 243 10.01 -8.14 -8.90
C HIS A 243 10.34 -7.75 -7.47
N ALA A 244 11.59 -7.33 -7.25
CA ALA A 244 12.03 -6.71 -6.00
C ALA A 244 12.90 -5.49 -6.34
N LEU A 245 12.65 -4.38 -5.65
CA LEU A 245 13.34 -3.11 -5.84
C LEU A 245 13.95 -2.66 -4.52
N GLU A 246 15.20 -2.32 -4.53
CA GLU A 246 15.86 -1.71 -3.36
C GLU A 246 15.24 -0.36 -2.96
N SER A 247 14.76 0.36 -3.98
CA SER A 247 14.03 1.62 -3.83
C SER A 247 13.00 1.77 -4.94
N ILE A 248 11.91 2.45 -4.65
CA ILE A 248 10.88 2.82 -5.65
C ILE A 248 11.47 3.66 -6.81
N HIS A 249 12.61 4.32 -6.61
CA HIS A 249 13.31 5.06 -7.65
C HIS A 249 13.86 4.16 -8.77
N ASN A 250 14.03 2.86 -8.49
CA ASN A 250 14.51 1.89 -9.48
C ASN A 250 13.42 1.31 -10.39
N ILE A 251 12.18 1.81 -10.29
CA ILE A 251 11.04 1.28 -11.05
C ILE A 251 11.29 1.30 -12.57
N ARG A 252 11.95 2.35 -13.11
CA ARG A 252 12.21 2.47 -14.54
C ARG A 252 13.20 1.44 -15.06
N GLU A 253 14.17 1.09 -14.25
CA GLU A 253 15.18 0.07 -14.59
C GLU A 253 14.60 -1.34 -14.57
N ALA A 254 13.72 -1.61 -13.62
CA ALA A 254 13.14 -2.93 -13.41
C ALA A 254 11.91 -3.22 -14.30
N LEU A 255 11.14 -2.19 -14.64
CA LEU A 255 9.88 -2.28 -15.37
C LEU A 255 9.83 -1.23 -16.50
N PRO A 256 10.79 -1.26 -17.45
CA PRO A 256 10.86 -0.29 -18.55
C PRO A 256 9.60 -0.31 -19.44
N GLU A 257 8.89 -1.43 -19.50
CA GLU A 257 7.66 -1.60 -20.27
C GLU A 257 6.53 -0.66 -19.84
N LEU A 258 6.56 -0.12 -18.62
CA LEU A 258 5.58 0.85 -18.14
C LEU A 258 5.63 2.18 -18.92
N TRP A 259 6.74 2.47 -19.63
CA TRP A 259 6.94 3.69 -20.45
C TRP A 259 6.76 3.45 -21.95
N GLU A 260 6.76 2.21 -22.44
CA GLU A 260 6.75 1.90 -23.89
C GLU A 260 5.52 2.46 -24.64
N LYS A 261 4.37 2.64 -23.97
CA LYS A 261 3.18 3.25 -24.59
C LYS A 261 3.35 4.74 -24.86
N ALA A 262 4.07 5.47 -24.04
CA ALA A 262 4.30 6.92 -24.21
C ALA A 262 5.21 7.21 -25.40
N GLU A 263 6.24 6.39 -25.62
CA GLU A 263 7.18 6.56 -26.72
C GLU A 263 6.53 6.33 -28.09
N LYS A 264 5.61 5.35 -28.20
CA LYS A 264 4.87 5.08 -29.45
C LYS A 264 3.89 6.18 -29.81
N SER A 265 3.29 6.86 -28.84
CA SER A 265 2.40 8.00 -29.11
C SER A 265 3.15 9.29 -29.44
N GLY A 266 4.38 9.44 -28.98
CA GLY A 266 5.28 10.57 -29.29
C GLY A 266 5.87 10.50 -30.70
N SER A 267 6.18 9.30 -31.22
CA SER A 267 6.77 9.11 -32.54
C SER A 267 5.80 9.36 -33.72
N ILE A 268 4.49 9.35 -33.46
CA ILE A 268 3.47 9.61 -34.51
C ILE A 268 3.28 11.11 -34.77
N ARG A 269 3.77 12.01 -33.90
CA ARG A 269 3.57 13.47 -34.07
C ARG A 269 4.63 14.19 -34.92
N HIS A 270 5.66 13.54 -35.43
CA HIS A 270 6.73 14.15 -36.22
C HIS A 270 6.84 13.72 -37.68
N SER A 271 5.78 13.19 -38.29
CA SER A 271 5.73 12.88 -39.71
C SER A 271 4.80 13.81 -40.48
N GLY A 272 4.82 15.11 -40.18
CA GLY A 272 4.21 16.15 -40.99
C GLY A 272 5.26 16.79 -41.91
N LYS A 273 5.50 16.24 -43.10
CA LYS A 273 6.22 16.93 -44.18
C LYS A 273 5.44 18.18 -44.59
N VAL A 274 5.94 19.35 -44.24
CA VAL A 274 5.52 20.60 -44.86
C VAL A 274 6.16 20.64 -46.25
N ALA A 275 5.37 20.45 -47.28
CA ALA A 275 5.74 20.75 -48.65
C ALA A 275 5.72 22.30 -48.82
N MET A 276 6.85 22.94 -48.99
CA MET A 276 6.94 24.31 -49.50
C MET A 276 6.79 24.26 -51.01
N GLU A 277 5.65 24.75 -51.53
CA GLU A 277 5.54 25.16 -52.93
C GLU A 277 6.25 26.49 -53.10
N THR A 278 7.34 26.49 -53.88
CA THR A 278 7.95 27.70 -54.42
C THR A 278 7.24 28.03 -55.74
N SER A 279 6.43 29.05 -55.74
CA SER A 279 5.93 29.66 -56.98
C SER A 279 7.02 30.52 -57.59
N VAL A 280 7.50 30.15 -58.80
CA VAL A 280 8.32 30.99 -59.66
C VAL A 280 7.38 31.70 -60.59
N THR A 281 7.24 33.01 -60.47
CA THR A 281 6.62 33.90 -61.47
C THR A 281 7.69 34.44 -62.39
N ALA A 282 7.45 34.27 -63.69
CA ALA A 282 8.23 34.83 -64.77
C ALA A 282 7.96 36.34 -64.92
#